data_2009d1bf46eb422bf6bfc4ef7a998395
#
_entry.id   2009d1bf46eb422bf6bfc4ef7a998395
#
_cell.length_a   1.000
_cell.length_b   1.000
_cell.length_c   1.000
_cell.angle_alpha   90.00
_cell.angle_beta   90.00
_cell.angle_gamma   90.00
#
_symmetry.space_group_name_H-M   'P 1'
#
loop_
_entity.id
_entity.type
_entity.pdbx_description
1 polymer ?
#
loop_
_entity_poly.entity_id
_entity_poly.type
_entity_poly.pdbx_seq_one_letter_code
_entity_poly.pdbx_strand_id
1 'polypeptide(L)'
;METMTSKAGEERRSVTAPSQPYDPAYDPLKSTTPGQGRDYAPTYWIGTAGEPPADDGPVTQDMDVDVVIIGAGFTGLTTAIFLAQEYGIRATVLEANRTSWGCSTRNGGQAQCASGRLKRSQWIERYGLDTALKLHAECVEGMETFKSLIKDIDCDPQPGGHLYIAHRDKVMPVLEKEARLLRDVFDYDAQILDGDTVKRDWVGDQEAAGAMHEPEGIGIHAGKLAFGYLRKARALGARVHPSSPVQGWETRDGVHYLKTPGGTVRARAVGIATGGYTSQSLHPQLKNRLLPILSNSIVTRPLTANEIEACSFRTHQVITDTRVLRHYYRLLPDNRLQIGSRSAITGRDAPQQKYEDVLVNNMVRKFPALKGIPLDYSWWGWVDVSHDMMPRIHQPDPSETIFYALGYGGNGVMYSAQAGRRLAQWIAGDGRQLDLPIFTSKLPFPNIREMVESQAFAPFRRFGQRFLYRWYYLKDEVL
;
A
#
# COMPACT_ATOMS: atom_id res chain seq x y z
N MET A 1 52.01 -26.58 -9.54
CA MET A 1 50.67 -26.85 -8.98
C MET A 1 50.09 -25.52 -8.57
N GLU A 2 49.57 -24.80 -9.61
CA GLU A 2 49.03 -23.43 -9.45
C GLU A 2 47.56 -23.52 -9.08
N THR A 3 47.23 -22.95 -7.97
CA THR A 3 45.84 -22.79 -7.50
C THR A 3 45.20 -21.63 -8.23
N MET A 4 44.34 -21.94 -9.18
CA MET A 4 43.43 -20.95 -9.80
C MET A 4 42.37 -20.50 -8.77
N THR A 5 42.55 -19.37 -8.18
CA THR A 5 41.48 -18.65 -7.47
C THR A 5 40.58 -17.98 -8.50
N SER A 6 39.40 -18.55 -8.70
CA SER A 6 38.30 -17.92 -9.44
C SER A 6 37.81 -16.69 -8.68
N LYS A 7 38.17 -15.49 -9.17
CA LYS A 7 37.48 -14.24 -8.81
C LYS A 7 36.18 -14.19 -9.63
N ALA A 8 35.07 -14.62 -9.05
CA ALA A 8 33.76 -14.24 -9.51
C ALA A 8 33.57 -12.74 -9.24
N GLY A 9 33.82 -11.92 -10.23
CA GLY A 9 33.52 -10.50 -10.19
C GLY A 9 32.01 -10.31 -10.19
N GLU A 10 31.40 -9.99 -9.04
CA GLU A 10 30.09 -9.38 -9.02
C GLU A 10 30.21 -8.01 -9.71
N GLU A 11 29.80 -7.97 -10.98
CA GLU A 11 29.51 -6.70 -11.64
C GLU A 11 28.41 -5.99 -10.85
N ARG A 12 28.77 -5.00 -10.03
CA ARG A 12 27.84 -4.08 -9.41
C ARG A 12 27.12 -3.32 -10.53
N ARG A 13 25.92 -3.82 -10.91
CA ARG A 13 25.07 -3.10 -11.85
C ARG A 13 24.66 -1.78 -11.21
N SER A 14 24.72 -0.70 -11.99
CA SER A 14 24.43 0.66 -11.50
C SER A 14 22.95 0.86 -11.23
N VAL A 15 22.63 1.82 -10.36
CA VAL A 15 21.26 2.32 -10.19
C VAL A 15 20.83 3.05 -11.47
N THR A 16 19.67 2.71 -12.02
CA THR A 16 19.12 3.43 -13.18
C THR A 16 18.74 4.86 -12.78
N ALA A 17 19.39 5.84 -13.40
CA ALA A 17 19.06 7.24 -13.19
C ALA A 17 17.66 7.59 -13.74
N PRO A 18 16.93 8.55 -13.12
CA PRO A 18 15.65 9.00 -13.66
C PRO A 18 15.85 9.70 -14.99
N SER A 19 14.97 9.40 -15.96
CA SER A 19 14.95 10.05 -17.28
C SER A 19 13.96 11.20 -17.35
N GLN A 20 13.05 11.31 -16.39
CA GLN A 20 12.03 12.34 -16.28
C GLN A 20 11.88 12.83 -14.84
N PRO A 21 11.54 14.11 -14.61
CA PRO A 21 11.26 14.61 -13.28
C PRO A 21 9.99 13.98 -12.68
N TYR A 22 9.85 14.08 -11.37
CA TYR A 22 8.60 13.75 -10.69
C TYR A 22 7.44 14.60 -11.22
N ASP A 23 6.29 13.97 -11.44
CA ASP A 23 5.05 14.68 -11.84
C ASP A 23 4.09 14.78 -10.64
N PRO A 24 3.98 15.95 -10.01
CA PRO A 24 3.11 16.15 -8.87
C PRO A 24 1.62 16.10 -9.21
N ALA A 25 1.26 16.30 -10.48
CA ALA A 25 -0.13 16.34 -10.95
C ALA A 25 -0.62 15.02 -11.59
N TYR A 26 0.21 13.96 -11.57
CA TYR A 26 -0.17 12.66 -12.12
C TYR A 26 -1.52 12.18 -11.58
N ASP A 27 -2.41 11.72 -12.46
CA ASP A 27 -3.72 11.16 -12.12
C ASP A 27 -3.99 9.89 -12.92
N PRO A 28 -4.04 8.69 -12.30
CA PRO A 28 -4.19 7.41 -13.00
C PRO A 28 -5.53 7.24 -13.72
N LEU A 29 -6.54 8.06 -13.41
CA LEU A 29 -7.81 8.06 -14.17
C LEU A 29 -7.76 8.94 -15.43
N LYS A 30 -6.73 9.76 -15.59
CA LYS A 30 -6.56 10.65 -16.73
C LYS A 30 -5.40 10.26 -17.62
N SER A 31 -4.32 9.76 -17.00
CA SER A 31 -3.12 9.35 -17.71
C SER A 31 -3.31 7.99 -18.34
N THR A 32 -3.03 7.84 -19.62
CA THR A 32 -3.10 6.55 -20.33
C THR A 32 -1.92 5.64 -19.99
N THR A 33 -0.81 6.22 -19.53
CA THR A 33 0.38 5.49 -19.09
C THR A 33 0.87 6.03 -17.75
N PRO A 34 1.53 5.20 -16.91
CA PRO A 34 2.12 5.65 -15.66
C PRO A 34 3.37 6.53 -15.81
N GLY A 35 3.74 6.90 -17.04
CA GLY A 35 4.99 7.57 -17.38
C GLY A 35 6.10 6.57 -17.69
N GLN A 36 7.32 7.08 -17.85
CA GLN A 36 8.53 6.27 -18.07
C GLN A 36 9.72 6.91 -17.37
N GLY A 37 10.34 6.16 -16.46
CA GLY A 37 11.59 6.60 -15.82
C GLY A 37 11.47 7.85 -14.98
N ARG A 38 10.30 8.16 -14.41
CA ARG A 38 10.10 9.33 -13.55
C ARG A 38 10.83 9.16 -12.23
N ASP A 39 11.37 10.27 -11.74
CA ASP A 39 11.99 10.35 -10.42
C ASP A 39 10.97 10.18 -9.29
N TYR A 40 11.46 9.87 -8.10
CA TYR A 40 10.65 9.72 -6.91
C TYR A 40 9.93 11.01 -6.50
N ALA A 41 8.77 10.86 -5.87
CA ALA A 41 8.19 11.96 -5.11
C ALA A 41 9.12 12.32 -3.93
N PRO A 42 9.24 13.60 -3.55
CA PRO A 42 10.08 14.06 -2.44
C PRO A 42 9.44 13.72 -1.09
N THR A 43 9.34 12.41 -0.78
CA THR A 43 8.78 11.91 0.47
C THR A 43 9.85 11.83 1.55
N TYR A 44 9.45 11.85 2.82
CA TYR A 44 10.33 11.52 3.93
C TYR A 44 11.02 10.17 3.71
N TRP A 45 10.29 9.18 3.20
CA TRP A 45 10.79 7.84 2.97
C TRP A 45 11.96 7.79 1.98
N ILE A 46 11.89 8.57 0.92
CA ILE A 46 12.98 8.64 -0.08
C ILE A 46 14.11 9.53 0.40
N GLY A 47 13.79 10.65 1.06
CA GLY A 47 14.81 11.57 1.58
C GLY A 47 15.71 10.97 2.67
N THR A 48 15.26 9.90 3.34
CA THR A 48 15.95 9.30 4.48
C THR A 48 16.28 7.81 4.34
N ALA A 49 15.88 7.16 3.23
CA ALA A 49 16.18 5.73 3.00
C ALA A 49 17.62 5.42 2.60
N GLY A 50 18.41 6.44 2.29
CA GLY A 50 19.73 6.28 1.66
C GLY A 50 19.64 6.02 0.16
N GLU A 51 20.77 5.62 -0.43
CA GLU A 51 20.83 5.40 -1.88
C GLU A 51 19.98 4.20 -2.32
N PRO A 52 19.24 4.33 -3.43
CA PRO A 52 18.50 3.21 -4.01
C PRO A 52 19.44 2.06 -4.36
N PRO A 53 19.04 0.80 -4.10
CA PRO A 53 19.83 -0.35 -4.52
C PRO A 53 19.95 -0.43 -6.04
N ALA A 54 21.03 -1.08 -6.52
CA ALA A 54 21.21 -1.37 -7.93
C ALA A 54 20.03 -2.17 -8.51
N ASP A 55 19.67 -1.88 -9.75
CA ASP A 55 18.65 -2.56 -10.55
C ASP A 55 19.26 -3.18 -11.82
N ASP A 56 18.45 -3.73 -12.71
CA ASP A 56 18.92 -4.37 -13.94
C ASP A 56 18.85 -3.43 -15.18
N GLY A 57 18.56 -2.16 -14.96
CA GLY A 57 18.36 -1.18 -16.04
C GLY A 57 17.06 -1.40 -16.82
N PRO A 58 16.71 -0.51 -17.74
CA PRO A 58 15.54 -0.68 -18.59
C PRO A 58 15.69 -1.88 -19.52
N VAL A 59 14.57 -2.44 -19.98
CA VAL A 59 14.58 -3.40 -21.10
C VAL A 59 15.20 -2.72 -22.32
N THR A 60 16.18 -3.37 -22.96
CA THR A 60 16.91 -2.83 -24.12
C THR A 60 16.84 -3.71 -25.36
N GLN A 61 16.25 -4.88 -25.25
CA GLN A 61 16.10 -5.87 -26.32
C GLN A 61 14.92 -6.80 -26.05
N ASP A 62 14.51 -7.55 -27.05
CA ASP A 62 13.53 -8.61 -26.89
C ASP A 62 14.02 -9.68 -25.90
N MET A 63 13.09 -10.20 -25.08
CA MET A 63 13.39 -11.19 -24.05
C MET A 63 12.33 -12.29 -24.02
N ASP A 64 12.78 -13.53 -23.79
CA ASP A 64 11.92 -14.66 -23.47
C ASP A 64 12.07 -15.01 -21.98
N VAL A 65 10.97 -15.08 -21.25
CA VAL A 65 10.96 -15.37 -19.81
C VAL A 65 9.77 -16.26 -19.45
N ASP A 66 9.86 -16.99 -18.36
CA ASP A 66 8.73 -17.82 -17.90
C ASP A 66 7.65 -16.94 -17.23
N VAL A 67 8.05 -16.04 -16.34
CA VAL A 67 7.13 -15.22 -15.55
C VAL A 67 7.52 -13.74 -15.60
N VAL A 68 6.55 -12.89 -15.93
CA VAL A 68 6.64 -11.43 -15.78
C VAL A 68 5.75 -10.95 -14.63
N ILE A 69 6.28 -10.06 -13.80
CA ILE A 69 5.49 -9.28 -12.85
C ILE A 69 5.47 -7.83 -13.34
N ILE A 70 4.29 -7.23 -13.47
CA ILE A 70 4.13 -5.81 -13.83
C ILE A 70 3.92 -4.99 -12.55
N GLY A 71 4.87 -4.12 -12.25
CA GLY A 71 4.93 -3.27 -11.07
C GLY A 71 5.96 -3.77 -10.04
N ALA A 72 6.98 -2.95 -9.77
CA ALA A 72 8.03 -3.23 -8.80
C ALA A 72 7.77 -2.53 -7.43
N GLY A 73 6.50 -2.48 -7.00
CA GLY A 73 6.10 -2.08 -5.65
C GLY A 73 6.24 -3.22 -4.65
N PHE A 74 5.75 -3.03 -3.42
CA PHE A 74 5.79 -4.07 -2.37
C PHE A 74 5.26 -5.41 -2.87
N THR A 75 4.04 -5.43 -3.45
CA THR A 75 3.43 -6.67 -3.93
C THR A 75 4.25 -7.36 -5.02
N GLY A 76 4.71 -6.62 -6.03
CA GLY A 76 5.46 -7.23 -7.15
C GLY A 76 6.81 -7.78 -6.70
N LEU A 77 7.52 -7.06 -5.85
CA LEU A 77 8.81 -7.51 -5.31
C LEU A 77 8.63 -8.72 -4.37
N THR A 78 7.61 -8.72 -3.51
CA THR A 78 7.34 -9.88 -2.64
C THR A 78 6.86 -11.08 -3.43
N THR A 79 6.09 -10.89 -4.52
CA THR A 79 5.75 -11.98 -5.46
C THR A 79 7.02 -12.61 -6.05
N ALA A 80 7.96 -11.79 -6.52
CA ALA A 80 9.22 -12.30 -7.05
C ALA A 80 10.07 -13.03 -5.99
N ILE A 81 10.07 -12.54 -4.75
CA ILE A 81 10.72 -13.20 -3.61
C ILE A 81 10.13 -14.58 -3.37
N PHE A 82 8.80 -14.69 -3.25
CA PHE A 82 8.14 -15.97 -2.95
C PHE A 82 8.16 -16.94 -4.11
N LEU A 83 8.08 -16.47 -5.37
CA LEU A 83 8.30 -17.32 -6.54
C LEU A 83 9.66 -17.98 -6.50
N ALA A 84 10.71 -17.25 -6.12
CA ALA A 84 12.05 -17.79 -6.01
C ALA A 84 12.21 -18.72 -4.80
N GLN A 85 11.72 -18.31 -3.61
CA GLN A 85 11.92 -19.04 -2.37
C GLN A 85 11.10 -20.33 -2.27
N GLU A 86 9.84 -20.29 -2.68
CA GLU A 86 8.90 -21.40 -2.50
C GLU A 86 8.82 -22.31 -3.74
N TYR A 87 9.12 -21.78 -4.94
CA TYR A 87 8.91 -22.51 -6.21
C TYR A 87 10.15 -22.56 -7.10
N GLY A 88 11.26 -21.92 -6.75
CA GLY A 88 12.47 -21.88 -7.58
C GLY A 88 12.30 -21.07 -8.88
N ILE A 89 11.22 -20.28 -9.03
CA ILE A 89 10.90 -19.52 -10.24
C ILE A 89 11.53 -18.12 -10.14
N ARG A 90 12.39 -17.77 -11.11
CA ARG A 90 13.03 -16.46 -11.21
C ARG A 90 12.21 -15.54 -12.09
N ALA A 91 11.45 -14.64 -11.48
CA ALA A 91 10.62 -13.71 -12.22
C ALA A 91 11.41 -12.53 -12.81
N THR A 92 10.89 -12.00 -13.92
CA THR A 92 11.28 -10.70 -14.47
C THR A 92 10.23 -9.67 -14.08
N VAL A 93 10.64 -8.59 -13.41
CA VAL A 93 9.76 -7.53 -12.94
C VAL A 93 9.92 -6.31 -13.84
N LEU A 94 8.83 -5.82 -14.41
CA LEU A 94 8.79 -4.61 -15.25
C LEU A 94 8.17 -3.46 -14.44
N GLU A 95 8.88 -2.35 -14.34
CA GLU A 95 8.43 -1.14 -13.66
C GLU A 95 8.47 0.06 -14.63
N ALA A 96 7.41 0.82 -14.65
CA ALA A 96 7.30 1.96 -15.56
C ALA A 96 8.27 3.10 -15.22
N ASN A 97 8.50 3.32 -13.94
CA ASN A 97 9.32 4.41 -13.42
C ASN A 97 10.54 3.85 -12.66
N ARG A 98 10.98 4.52 -11.59
CA ARG A 98 11.97 3.96 -10.68
C ARG A 98 11.34 2.84 -9.83
N THR A 99 12.13 1.87 -9.40
CA THR A 99 11.63 0.76 -8.57
C THR A 99 10.93 1.29 -7.32
N SER A 100 9.73 0.79 -7.06
CA SER A 100 8.86 1.23 -5.95
C SER A 100 8.41 2.71 -6.01
N TRP A 101 8.43 3.32 -7.18
CA TRP A 101 8.02 4.71 -7.42
C TRP A 101 6.60 5.03 -6.94
N GLY A 102 5.70 4.06 -6.96
CA GLY A 102 4.28 4.23 -6.66
C GLY A 102 3.97 4.38 -5.16
N CYS A 103 2.89 3.74 -4.70
CA CYS A 103 2.39 3.84 -3.33
C CYS A 103 3.40 3.29 -2.29
N SER A 104 4.28 2.37 -2.68
CA SER A 104 5.24 1.71 -1.77
C SER A 104 6.20 2.68 -1.09
N THR A 105 6.52 3.81 -1.72
CA THR A 105 7.34 4.88 -1.13
C THR A 105 6.55 6.16 -0.80
N ARG A 106 5.21 6.07 -0.75
CA ARG A 106 4.31 7.21 -0.46
C ARG A 106 3.25 6.91 0.60
N ASN A 107 3.22 5.69 1.15
CA ASN A 107 2.26 5.27 2.16
C ASN A 107 2.61 5.81 3.56
N GLY A 108 1.76 5.51 4.56
CA GLY A 108 1.94 5.95 5.95
C GLY A 108 2.94 5.13 6.76
N GLY A 109 3.57 4.10 6.21
CA GLY A 109 4.48 3.24 6.95
C GLY A 109 3.82 2.46 8.09
N GLN A 110 2.53 2.14 7.99
CA GLN A 110 1.76 1.47 9.03
C GLN A 110 1.30 0.09 8.57
N ALA A 111 1.92 -0.96 9.09
CA ALA A 111 1.52 -2.35 8.90
C ALA A 111 0.49 -2.74 9.97
N GLN A 112 -0.76 -2.89 9.58
CA GLN A 112 -1.89 -3.29 10.44
C GLN A 112 -2.36 -4.69 10.08
N CYS A 113 -2.82 -5.48 11.05
CA CYS A 113 -3.38 -6.81 10.82
C CYS A 113 -4.78 -6.72 10.18
N ALA A 114 -4.82 -6.29 8.93
CA ALA A 114 -6.04 -6.07 8.16
C ALA A 114 -5.83 -6.23 6.65
N SER A 115 -6.89 -6.66 5.97
CA SER A 115 -6.99 -6.64 4.51
C SER A 115 -8.22 -5.85 4.08
N GLY A 116 -8.06 -4.92 3.12
CA GLY A 116 -9.16 -4.04 2.71
C GLY A 116 -9.56 -3.03 3.78
N ARG A 117 -10.82 -2.58 3.74
CA ARG A 117 -11.34 -1.50 4.59
C ARG A 117 -12.49 -1.91 5.51
N LEU A 118 -12.97 -3.13 5.39
CA LEU A 118 -14.10 -3.63 6.18
C LEU A 118 -13.62 -4.07 7.57
N LYS A 119 -14.46 -3.82 8.59
CA LYS A 119 -14.29 -4.38 9.94
C LYS A 119 -14.69 -5.84 9.97
N ARG A 120 -14.30 -6.58 11.02
CA ARG A 120 -14.67 -8.00 11.20
C ARG A 120 -16.18 -8.17 11.30
N SER A 121 -16.87 -7.27 12.00
CA SER A 121 -18.34 -7.24 12.05
C SER A 121 -18.99 -7.13 10.65
N GLN A 122 -18.41 -6.34 9.77
CA GLN A 122 -18.87 -6.18 8.38
C GLN A 122 -18.53 -7.41 7.50
N TRP A 123 -17.46 -8.14 7.81
CA TRP A 123 -17.18 -9.42 7.14
C TRP A 123 -18.24 -10.47 7.51
N ILE A 124 -18.62 -10.56 8.79
CA ILE A 124 -19.70 -11.46 9.23
C ILE A 124 -21.02 -11.11 8.54
N GLU A 125 -21.38 -9.83 8.52
CA GLU A 125 -22.61 -9.35 7.88
C GLU A 125 -22.63 -9.69 6.36
N ARG A 126 -21.49 -9.56 5.69
CA ARG A 126 -21.42 -9.72 4.22
C ARG A 126 -21.20 -11.17 3.77
N TYR A 127 -20.41 -11.93 4.50
CA TYR A 127 -19.92 -13.24 4.06
C TYR A 127 -20.24 -14.39 5.01
N GLY A 128 -20.86 -14.12 6.14
CA GLY A 128 -21.10 -15.10 7.21
C GLY A 128 -19.90 -15.33 8.13
N LEU A 129 -20.15 -15.96 9.26
CA LEU A 129 -19.15 -16.15 10.32
C LEU A 129 -17.96 -16.99 9.87
N ASP A 130 -18.19 -18.15 9.23
CA ASP A 130 -17.12 -19.06 8.80
C ASP A 130 -16.14 -18.39 7.84
N THR A 131 -16.65 -17.63 6.86
CA THR A 131 -15.81 -16.88 5.94
C THR A 131 -15.07 -15.75 6.64
N ALA A 132 -15.71 -15.06 7.60
CA ALA A 132 -15.07 -13.99 8.36
C ALA A 132 -13.92 -14.52 9.23
N LEU A 133 -14.07 -15.70 9.86
CA LEU A 133 -13.00 -16.37 10.60
C LEU A 133 -11.81 -16.72 9.70
N LYS A 134 -12.06 -17.27 8.53
CA LYS A 134 -10.99 -17.58 7.54
C LYS A 134 -10.32 -16.31 7.03
N LEU A 135 -11.05 -15.21 6.78
CA LEU A 135 -10.48 -13.92 6.40
C LEU A 135 -9.60 -13.34 7.50
N HIS A 136 -10.00 -13.52 8.76
CA HIS A 136 -9.17 -13.10 9.90
C HIS A 136 -7.88 -13.92 9.99
N ALA A 137 -7.98 -15.25 9.89
CA ALA A 137 -6.83 -16.15 9.87
C ALA A 137 -5.85 -15.78 8.75
N GLU A 138 -6.35 -15.44 7.56
CA GLU A 138 -5.53 -14.95 6.44
C GLU A 138 -4.80 -13.64 6.78
N CYS A 139 -5.42 -12.73 7.53
CA CYS A 139 -4.75 -11.51 7.98
C CYS A 139 -3.68 -11.79 9.04
N VAL A 140 -3.92 -12.72 9.96
CA VAL A 140 -2.95 -13.14 10.98
C VAL A 140 -1.75 -13.83 10.32
N GLU A 141 -1.98 -14.78 9.41
CA GLU A 141 -0.92 -15.40 8.60
C GLU A 141 -0.14 -14.33 7.81
N GLY A 142 -0.86 -13.34 7.27
CA GLY A 142 -0.25 -12.22 6.57
C GLY A 142 0.69 -11.40 7.44
N MET A 143 0.34 -11.16 8.70
CA MET A 143 1.21 -10.48 9.65
C MET A 143 2.47 -11.30 9.95
N GLU A 144 2.36 -12.62 10.12
CA GLU A 144 3.51 -13.49 10.32
C GLU A 144 4.40 -13.56 9.06
N THR A 145 3.79 -13.61 7.86
CA THR A 145 4.53 -13.51 6.59
C THR A 145 5.31 -12.19 6.52
N PHE A 146 4.68 -11.07 6.88
CA PHE A 146 5.32 -9.76 6.90
C PHE A 146 6.46 -9.71 7.91
N LYS A 147 6.25 -10.14 9.15
CA LYS A 147 7.28 -10.21 10.20
C LYS A 147 8.49 -11.04 9.76
N SER A 148 8.23 -12.18 9.12
CA SER A 148 9.30 -13.04 8.58
C SER A 148 10.11 -12.34 7.50
N LEU A 149 9.48 -11.59 6.60
CA LEU A 149 10.18 -10.87 5.54
C LEU A 149 11.03 -9.72 6.06
N ILE A 150 10.55 -8.96 7.05
CA ILE A 150 11.26 -7.80 7.59
C ILE A 150 12.35 -8.17 8.60
N LYS A 151 12.42 -9.42 9.06
CA LYS A 151 13.43 -9.88 10.02
C LYS A 151 14.86 -9.58 9.56
N ASP A 152 15.12 -9.69 8.26
CA ASP A 152 16.43 -9.48 7.65
C ASP A 152 16.53 -8.14 6.90
N ILE A 153 15.56 -7.23 7.11
CA ILE A 153 15.50 -5.92 6.45
C ILE A 153 15.48 -4.84 7.51
N ASP A 154 16.54 -4.03 7.53
CA ASP A 154 16.56 -2.81 8.35
C ASP A 154 15.58 -1.79 7.76
N CYS A 155 14.35 -1.78 8.28
CA CYS A 155 13.29 -0.85 7.90
C CYS A 155 12.74 -0.08 9.11
N ASP A 156 13.55 0.13 10.14
CA ASP A 156 13.23 0.84 11.38
C ASP A 156 11.89 0.35 12.00
N PRO A 157 11.72 -0.94 12.29
CA PRO A 157 10.45 -1.45 12.76
C PRO A 157 10.11 -0.90 14.15
N GLN A 158 8.88 -0.37 14.29
CA GLN A 158 8.31 0.11 15.55
C GLN A 158 7.11 -0.77 15.90
N PRO A 159 7.29 -1.91 16.59
CA PRO A 159 6.21 -2.78 17.03
C PRO A 159 5.41 -2.15 18.17
N GLY A 160 4.32 -2.78 18.56
CA GLY A 160 3.53 -2.39 19.74
C GLY A 160 2.03 -2.41 19.50
N GLY A 161 1.59 -2.80 18.30
CA GLY A 161 0.18 -2.89 17.97
C GLY A 161 -0.37 -1.64 17.28
N HIS A 162 -1.68 -1.59 17.17
CA HIS A 162 -2.42 -0.52 16.52
C HIS A 162 -3.38 0.15 17.51
N LEU A 163 -3.29 1.46 17.65
CA LEU A 163 -4.19 2.27 18.45
C LEU A 163 -5.25 2.89 17.53
N TYR A 164 -6.50 2.45 17.68
CA TYR A 164 -7.63 2.95 16.89
C TYR A 164 -8.46 3.93 17.74
N ILE A 165 -8.20 5.23 17.57
CA ILE A 165 -8.74 6.31 18.41
C ILE A 165 -10.18 6.66 18.01
N ALA A 166 -11.09 6.64 18.98
CA ALA A 166 -12.40 7.24 18.85
C ALA A 166 -12.25 8.78 18.89
N HIS A 167 -12.52 9.45 17.76
CA HIS A 167 -12.42 10.92 17.69
C HIS A 167 -13.60 11.66 18.35
N ARG A 168 -14.59 10.93 18.89
CA ARG A 168 -15.78 11.43 19.59
C ARG A 168 -16.37 10.37 20.51
N ASP A 169 -16.99 10.77 21.61
CA ASP A 169 -17.63 9.87 22.58
C ASP A 169 -18.69 8.96 21.96
N LYS A 170 -19.49 9.49 21.03
CA LYS A 170 -20.55 8.69 20.35
C LYS A 170 -20.02 7.50 19.55
N VAL A 171 -18.71 7.43 19.27
CA VAL A 171 -18.09 6.33 18.52
C VAL A 171 -17.60 5.22 19.47
N MET A 172 -17.40 5.51 20.77
CA MET A 172 -16.92 4.53 21.74
C MET A 172 -17.76 3.25 21.79
N PRO A 173 -19.11 3.31 21.83
CA PRO A 173 -19.92 2.08 21.85
C PRO A 173 -19.69 1.17 20.63
N VAL A 174 -19.34 1.74 19.48
CA VAL A 174 -19.02 0.98 18.25
C VAL A 174 -17.68 0.27 18.41
N LEU A 175 -16.68 0.93 18.99
CA LEU A 175 -15.38 0.30 19.26
C LEU A 175 -15.46 -0.78 20.33
N GLU A 176 -16.24 -0.54 21.40
CA GLU A 176 -16.47 -1.53 22.46
C GLU A 176 -17.12 -2.80 21.92
N LYS A 177 -18.13 -2.65 21.04
CA LYS A 177 -18.77 -3.78 20.37
C LYS A 177 -17.79 -4.56 19.49
N GLU A 178 -16.97 -3.84 18.71
CA GLU A 178 -15.96 -4.47 17.84
C GLU A 178 -14.87 -5.15 18.67
N ALA A 179 -14.39 -4.55 19.75
CA ALA A 179 -13.40 -5.15 20.65
C ALA A 179 -13.91 -6.43 21.31
N ARG A 180 -15.18 -6.42 21.81
CA ARG A 180 -15.80 -7.65 22.31
C ARG A 180 -15.87 -8.73 21.25
N LEU A 181 -16.32 -8.38 20.05
CA LEU A 181 -16.37 -9.31 18.92
C LEU A 181 -14.99 -9.91 18.60
N LEU A 182 -13.95 -9.08 18.58
CA LEU A 182 -12.57 -9.52 18.33
C LEU A 182 -12.10 -10.53 19.38
N ARG A 183 -12.32 -10.27 20.67
CA ARG A 183 -11.95 -11.20 21.74
C ARG A 183 -12.80 -12.48 21.75
N ASP A 184 -14.12 -12.33 21.70
CA ASP A 184 -15.04 -13.43 21.99
C ASP A 184 -15.19 -14.39 20.80
N VAL A 185 -14.97 -13.92 19.58
CA VAL A 185 -15.23 -14.66 18.33
C VAL A 185 -13.95 -14.95 17.54
N PHE A 186 -13.02 -14.02 17.54
CA PHE A 186 -11.81 -14.11 16.71
C PHE A 186 -10.55 -14.48 17.50
N ASP A 187 -10.65 -14.67 18.82
CA ASP A 187 -9.50 -14.94 19.71
C ASP A 187 -8.37 -13.90 19.51
N TYR A 188 -8.76 -12.63 19.41
CA TYR A 188 -7.86 -11.52 19.12
C TYR A 188 -7.95 -10.47 20.22
N ASP A 189 -6.89 -10.33 21.04
CA ASP A 189 -6.88 -9.53 22.26
C ASP A 189 -6.94 -8.03 22.00
N ALA A 190 -8.12 -7.54 21.62
CA ALA A 190 -8.40 -6.12 21.48
C ALA A 190 -8.89 -5.52 22.79
N GLN A 191 -8.26 -4.46 23.25
CA GLN A 191 -8.53 -3.79 24.51
C GLN A 191 -9.18 -2.42 24.29
N ILE A 192 -10.07 -2.01 25.19
CA ILE A 192 -10.66 -0.66 25.18
C ILE A 192 -9.95 0.17 26.24
N LEU A 193 -9.56 1.37 25.84
CA LEU A 193 -8.94 2.41 26.65
C LEU A 193 -9.87 3.62 26.70
N ASP A 194 -10.08 4.18 27.88
CA ASP A 194 -10.78 5.46 28.04
C ASP A 194 -9.90 6.64 27.58
N GLY A 195 -10.51 7.81 27.38
CA GLY A 195 -9.82 8.98 26.84
C GLY A 195 -8.72 9.51 27.74
N ASP A 196 -8.89 9.45 29.07
CA ASP A 196 -7.88 9.92 30.02
C ASP A 196 -6.67 9.00 30.02
N THR A 197 -6.88 7.68 29.98
CA THR A 197 -5.81 6.69 29.84
C THR A 197 -5.05 6.88 28.53
N VAL A 198 -5.74 7.09 27.41
CA VAL A 198 -5.08 7.37 26.11
C VAL A 198 -4.20 8.60 26.21
N LYS A 199 -4.71 9.72 26.74
CA LYS A 199 -3.99 10.99 26.82
C LYS A 199 -2.82 10.96 27.79
N ARG A 200 -2.94 10.23 28.88
CA ARG A 200 -1.91 10.14 29.92
C ARG A 200 -0.80 9.15 29.54
N ASP A 201 -1.17 7.96 29.10
CA ASP A 201 -0.23 6.83 29.05
C ASP A 201 0.24 6.48 27.61
N TRP A 202 -0.45 7.00 26.58
CA TRP A 202 -0.16 6.66 25.19
C TRP A 202 0.18 7.86 24.31
N VAL A 203 -0.79 8.74 24.10
CA VAL A 203 -0.61 9.94 23.26
C VAL A 203 -1.62 11.03 23.63
N GLY A 204 -1.15 12.23 23.82
CA GLY A 204 -1.95 13.40 24.23
C GLY A 204 -2.82 13.99 23.12
N ASP A 205 -3.44 13.15 22.30
CA ASP A 205 -4.40 13.57 21.27
C ASP A 205 -5.63 14.20 21.91
N GLN A 206 -5.82 15.51 21.75
CA GLN A 206 -6.92 16.25 22.38
C GLN A 206 -8.30 15.83 21.85
N GLU A 207 -8.36 15.21 20.67
CA GLU A 207 -9.61 14.68 20.10
C GLU A 207 -9.90 13.23 20.54
N ALA A 208 -9.04 12.58 21.35
CA ALA A 208 -9.26 11.22 21.79
C ALA A 208 -10.35 11.14 22.88
N ALA A 209 -11.49 10.58 22.53
CA ALA A 209 -12.54 10.18 23.46
C ALA A 209 -12.22 8.83 24.13
N GLY A 210 -11.39 8.03 23.51
CA GLY A 210 -10.89 6.73 23.92
C GLY A 210 -10.28 6.02 22.75
N ALA A 211 -9.93 4.74 22.92
CA ALA A 211 -9.36 3.95 21.83
C ALA A 211 -9.66 2.46 21.97
N MET A 212 -9.55 1.75 20.85
CA MET A 212 -9.34 0.31 20.83
C MET A 212 -7.87 0.05 20.51
N HIS A 213 -7.18 -0.68 21.37
CA HIS A 213 -5.83 -1.18 21.11
C HIS A 213 -5.92 -2.60 20.56
N GLU A 214 -5.37 -2.80 19.36
CA GLU A 214 -5.20 -4.11 18.73
C GLU A 214 -3.74 -4.55 18.93
N PRO A 215 -3.47 -5.84 19.27
CA PRO A 215 -2.11 -6.30 19.63
C PRO A 215 -1.12 -6.27 18.47
N GLU A 216 -1.63 -6.33 17.24
CA GLU A 216 -0.81 -6.43 16.05
C GLU A 216 -0.78 -5.12 15.25
N GLY A 217 0.42 -4.60 15.07
CA GLY A 217 0.71 -3.42 14.28
C GLY A 217 2.19 -3.04 14.38
N ILE A 218 2.78 -2.69 13.25
CA ILE A 218 4.19 -2.35 13.15
C ILE A 218 4.36 -1.09 12.31
N GLY A 219 4.95 -0.05 12.88
CA GLY A 219 5.43 1.09 12.10
C GLY A 219 6.70 0.70 11.35
N ILE A 220 6.85 1.13 10.12
CA ILE A 220 8.06 0.87 9.30
C ILE A 220 8.51 2.10 8.54
N HIS A 221 9.75 2.11 8.12
CA HIS A 221 10.27 3.05 7.16
C HIS A 221 10.04 2.53 5.74
N ALA A 222 9.02 3.08 5.04
CA ALA A 222 8.54 2.52 3.79
C ALA A 222 9.59 2.50 2.65
N GLY A 223 10.49 3.49 2.61
CA GLY A 223 11.59 3.54 1.63
C GLY A 223 12.63 2.46 1.88
N LYS A 224 13.08 2.29 3.14
CA LYS A 224 14.03 1.22 3.52
C LYS A 224 13.43 -0.16 3.26
N LEU A 225 12.14 -0.36 3.56
CA LEU A 225 11.45 -1.62 3.25
C LEU A 225 11.41 -1.89 1.75
N ALA A 226 11.06 -0.89 0.93
CA ALA A 226 11.05 -1.01 -0.54
C ALA A 226 12.42 -1.42 -1.09
N PHE A 227 13.46 -0.75 -0.61
CA PHE A 227 14.84 -1.04 -1.01
C PHE A 227 15.33 -2.39 -0.48
N GLY A 228 14.86 -2.80 0.71
CA GLY A 228 15.11 -4.13 1.26
C GLY A 228 14.50 -5.24 0.40
N TYR A 229 13.25 -5.07 -0.02
CA TYR A 229 12.59 -6.02 -0.92
C TYR A 229 13.30 -6.09 -2.29
N LEU A 230 13.73 -4.97 -2.86
CA LEU A 230 14.49 -4.97 -4.10
C LEU A 230 15.80 -5.77 -3.97
N ARG A 231 16.58 -5.50 -2.91
CA ARG A 231 17.81 -6.25 -2.63
C ARG A 231 17.54 -7.76 -2.50
N LYS A 232 16.52 -8.13 -1.72
CA LYS A 232 16.15 -9.54 -1.47
C LYS A 232 15.67 -10.24 -2.74
N ALA A 233 14.81 -9.61 -3.53
CA ALA A 233 14.32 -10.17 -4.80
C ALA A 233 15.48 -10.44 -5.78
N ARG A 234 16.39 -9.46 -5.94
CA ARG A 234 17.56 -9.61 -6.82
C ARG A 234 18.58 -10.64 -6.31
N ALA A 235 18.81 -10.70 -5.01
CA ALA A 235 19.67 -11.72 -4.41
C ALA A 235 19.15 -13.14 -4.66
N LEU A 236 17.83 -13.30 -4.79
CA LEU A 236 17.17 -14.56 -5.15
C LEU A 236 17.10 -14.80 -6.68
N GLY A 237 17.69 -13.92 -7.49
CA GLY A 237 17.80 -14.06 -8.94
C GLY A 237 16.67 -13.48 -9.75
N ALA A 238 15.75 -12.72 -9.16
CA ALA A 238 14.79 -11.93 -9.90
C ALA A 238 15.51 -10.79 -10.68
N ARG A 239 15.06 -10.50 -11.90
CA ARG A 239 15.49 -9.34 -12.67
C ARG A 239 14.47 -8.21 -12.54
N VAL A 240 14.91 -7.00 -12.27
CA VAL A 240 14.04 -5.85 -12.05
C VAL A 240 14.43 -4.73 -13.02
N HIS A 241 13.53 -4.47 -13.98
CA HIS A 241 13.73 -3.50 -15.06
C HIS A 241 12.88 -2.24 -14.83
N PRO A 242 13.44 -1.17 -14.23
CA PRO A 242 12.78 0.14 -14.16
C PRO A 242 12.74 0.80 -15.55
N SER A 243 12.01 1.91 -15.67
CA SER A 243 11.83 2.66 -16.91
C SER A 243 11.32 1.81 -18.10
N SER A 244 10.59 0.73 -17.80
CA SER A 244 10.11 -0.26 -18.76
C SER A 244 8.57 -0.40 -18.69
N PRO A 245 7.80 0.67 -18.98
CA PRO A 245 6.34 0.61 -18.97
C PRO A 245 5.84 -0.38 -20.02
N VAL A 246 4.84 -1.18 -19.66
CA VAL A 246 4.09 -1.99 -20.63
C VAL A 246 3.15 -1.06 -21.39
N GLN A 247 3.42 -0.85 -22.67
CA GLN A 247 2.69 0.06 -23.57
C GLN A 247 1.72 -0.66 -24.50
N GLY A 248 1.87 -1.97 -24.63
CA GLY A 248 1.00 -2.82 -25.44
C GLY A 248 1.08 -4.26 -24.95
N TRP A 249 -0.01 -4.99 -25.11
CA TRP A 249 -0.12 -6.37 -24.68
C TRP A 249 -0.96 -7.17 -25.67
N GLU A 250 -0.40 -8.27 -26.15
CA GLU A 250 -1.06 -9.25 -27.01
C GLU A 250 -0.81 -10.65 -26.44
N THR A 251 -1.78 -11.53 -26.56
CA THR A 251 -1.63 -12.96 -26.24
C THR A 251 -1.78 -13.77 -27.52
N ARG A 252 -0.83 -14.65 -27.80
CA ARG A 252 -0.85 -15.57 -28.96
C ARG A 252 -0.37 -16.95 -28.50
N ASP A 253 -1.15 -17.98 -28.75
CA ASP A 253 -0.82 -19.37 -28.43
C ASP A 253 -0.39 -19.58 -26.96
N GLY A 254 -1.06 -18.89 -26.02
CA GLY A 254 -0.76 -18.96 -24.60
C GLY A 254 0.49 -18.19 -24.16
N VAL A 255 1.14 -17.45 -25.06
CA VAL A 255 2.30 -16.59 -24.77
C VAL A 255 1.87 -15.13 -24.78
N HIS A 256 2.26 -14.38 -23.75
CA HIS A 256 1.99 -12.96 -23.61
C HIS A 256 3.14 -12.12 -24.17
N TYR A 257 2.85 -11.23 -25.09
CA TYR A 257 3.79 -10.29 -25.73
C TYR A 257 3.60 -8.91 -25.11
N LEU A 258 4.47 -8.52 -24.21
CA LEU A 258 4.43 -7.24 -23.50
C LEU A 258 5.41 -6.27 -24.17
N LYS A 259 4.86 -5.26 -24.86
CA LYS A 259 5.65 -4.24 -25.55
C LYS A 259 6.13 -3.17 -24.59
N THR A 260 7.44 -2.96 -24.52
CA THR A 260 8.10 -1.89 -23.78
C THR A 260 8.83 -0.96 -24.74
N PRO A 261 9.29 0.24 -24.33
CA PRO A 261 10.06 1.12 -25.19
C PRO A 261 11.35 0.51 -25.75
N GLY A 262 11.97 -0.43 -25.03
CA GLY A 262 13.25 -1.01 -25.39
C GLY A 262 13.20 -2.42 -25.97
N GLY A 263 12.01 -3.04 -26.07
CA GLY A 263 11.85 -4.38 -26.62
C GLY A 263 10.55 -5.04 -26.17
N THR A 264 10.27 -6.20 -26.74
CA THR A 264 9.11 -7.04 -26.39
C THR A 264 9.55 -8.13 -25.41
N VAL A 265 8.85 -8.21 -24.28
CA VAL A 265 9.04 -9.29 -23.31
C VAL A 265 7.96 -10.34 -23.53
N ARG A 266 8.39 -11.56 -23.93
CA ARG A 266 7.49 -12.70 -24.12
C ARG A 266 7.49 -13.54 -22.86
N ALA A 267 6.30 -13.78 -22.29
CA ALA A 267 6.13 -14.48 -21.03
C ALA A 267 5.05 -15.56 -21.12
N ARG A 268 5.22 -16.65 -20.37
CA ARG A 268 4.22 -17.73 -20.24
C ARG A 268 3.15 -17.39 -19.20
N ALA A 269 3.52 -16.59 -18.20
CA ALA A 269 2.59 -16.14 -17.15
C ALA A 269 2.87 -14.68 -16.77
N VAL A 270 1.82 -13.95 -16.43
CA VAL A 270 1.91 -12.53 -16.06
C VAL A 270 1.18 -12.28 -14.75
N GLY A 271 1.90 -11.74 -13.76
CA GLY A 271 1.34 -11.20 -12.52
C GLY A 271 1.23 -9.68 -12.58
N ILE A 272 0.09 -9.11 -12.21
CA ILE A 272 -0.15 -7.67 -12.20
C ILE A 272 -0.20 -7.17 -10.76
N ALA A 273 0.72 -6.26 -10.40
CA ALA A 273 0.90 -5.70 -9.07
C ALA A 273 1.06 -4.16 -9.11
N THR A 274 0.28 -3.49 -9.95
CA THR A 274 0.40 -2.07 -10.28
C THR A 274 -0.33 -1.13 -9.31
N GLY A 275 -1.13 -1.67 -8.37
CA GLY A 275 -1.81 -0.93 -7.31
C GLY A 275 -2.62 0.26 -7.81
N GLY A 276 -2.58 1.38 -7.09
CA GLY A 276 -3.29 2.61 -7.43
C GLY A 276 -2.81 3.33 -8.70
N TYR A 277 -1.76 2.81 -9.33
CA TYR A 277 -1.17 3.33 -10.57
C TYR A 277 -1.51 2.46 -11.79
N THR A 278 -2.46 1.54 -11.66
CA THR A 278 -2.94 0.68 -12.74
C THR A 278 -3.52 1.52 -13.87
N SER A 279 -2.90 1.48 -15.05
CA SER A 279 -3.41 2.16 -16.23
C SER A 279 -4.71 1.52 -16.70
N GLN A 280 -5.67 2.35 -17.13
CA GLN A 280 -6.95 1.89 -17.71
C GLN A 280 -6.76 1.14 -19.05
N SER A 281 -5.61 1.31 -19.69
CA SER A 281 -5.25 0.66 -20.96
C SER A 281 -4.33 -0.55 -20.80
N LEU A 282 -3.90 -0.89 -19.56
CA LEU A 282 -2.97 -1.99 -19.33
C LEU A 282 -3.52 -3.34 -19.81
N HIS A 283 -4.73 -3.67 -19.36
CA HIS A 283 -5.43 -4.89 -19.79
C HIS A 283 -6.94 -4.71 -19.70
N PRO A 284 -7.75 -5.23 -20.66
CA PRO A 284 -9.21 -5.06 -20.68
C PRO A 284 -9.90 -5.50 -19.40
N GLN A 285 -9.44 -6.56 -18.75
CA GLN A 285 -10.03 -7.10 -17.53
C GLN A 285 -9.86 -6.17 -16.30
N LEU A 286 -8.98 -5.18 -16.35
CA LEU A 286 -8.75 -4.23 -15.26
C LEU A 286 -9.43 -2.86 -15.49
N LYS A 287 -9.93 -2.64 -16.71
CA LYS A 287 -10.55 -1.36 -17.06
C LYS A 287 -11.72 -1.06 -16.13
N ASN A 288 -11.68 0.10 -15.47
CA ASN A 288 -12.69 0.57 -14.52
C ASN A 288 -12.93 -0.29 -13.26
N ARG A 289 -12.02 -1.21 -12.92
CA ARG A 289 -12.15 -2.10 -11.75
C ARG A 289 -11.61 -1.50 -10.44
N LEU A 290 -10.83 -0.44 -10.53
CA LEU A 290 -10.25 0.23 -9.37
C LEU A 290 -10.67 1.70 -9.32
N LEU A 291 -10.82 2.21 -8.09
CA LEU A 291 -10.97 3.62 -7.81
C LEU A 291 -9.69 4.12 -7.10
N PRO A 292 -8.75 4.73 -7.83
CA PRO A 292 -7.58 5.35 -7.18
C PRO A 292 -8.02 6.55 -6.34
N ILE A 293 -7.62 6.55 -5.07
CA ILE A 293 -7.92 7.61 -4.10
C ILE A 293 -6.63 8.24 -3.62
N LEU A 294 -6.56 9.58 -3.59
CA LEU A 294 -5.41 10.33 -3.08
C LEU A 294 -5.38 10.31 -1.54
N SER A 295 -4.18 10.07 -1.01
CA SER A 295 -3.84 10.29 0.39
C SER A 295 -2.66 11.24 0.48
N ASN A 296 -2.77 12.29 1.29
CA ASN A 296 -1.73 13.25 1.56
C ASN A 296 -1.07 12.96 2.92
N SER A 297 0.22 13.22 3.04
CA SER A 297 1.00 13.10 4.28
C SER A 297 1.89 14.31 4.46
N ILE A 298 2.08 14.71 5.71
CA ILE A 298 3.10 15.67 6.13
C ILE A 298 3.98 15.07 7.21
N VAL A 299 5.22 15.56 7.31
CA VAL A 299 6.16 15.22 8.38
C VAL A 299 6.81 16.50 8.88
N THR A 300 6.79 16.68 10.20
CA THR A 300 7.41 17.84 10.87
C THR A 300 8.94 17.76 10.83
N ARG A 301 9.62 18.86 11.19
CA ARG A 301 11.00 18.73 11.68
C ARG A 301 11.05 17.82 12.91
N PRO A 302 12.23 17.34 13.35
CA PRO A 302 12.34 16.63 14.62
C PRO A 302 11.74 17.47 15.76
N LEU A 303 10.91 16.84 16.58
CA LEU A 303 10.37 17.43 17.79
C LEU A 303 11.45 17.50 18.86
N THR A 304 11.45 18.57 19.64
CA THR A 304 12.26 18.66 20.85
C THR A 304 11.68 17.78 21.95
N ALA A 305 12.49 17.44 22.96
CA ALA A 305 12.00 16.69 24.13
C ALA A 305 10.79 17.36 24.80
N ASN A 306 10.78 18.70 24.89
CA ASN A 306 9.66 19.45 25.46
C ASN A 306 8.39 19.36 24.59
N GLU A 307 8.52 19.35 23.27
CA GLU A 307 7.38 19.18 22.37
C GLU A 307 6.82 17.76 22.44
N ILE A 308 7.68 16.74 22.52
CA ILE A 308 7.27 15.34 22.71
C ILE A 308 6.50 15.18 24.04
N GLU A 309 7.04 15.77 25.11
CA GLU A 309 6.41 15.75 26.43
C GLU A 309 5.06 16.51 26.42
N ALA A 310 5.01 17.70 25.80
CA ALA A 310 3.78 18.49 25.69
C ALA A 310 2.68 17.80 24.85
N CYS A 311 3.09 16.93 23.91
CA CYS A 311 2.17 16.09 23.13
C CYS A 311 1.90 14.74 23.81
N SER A 312 2.51 14.46 24.98
CA SER A 312 2.44 13.18 25.67
C SER A 312 2.64 11.96 24.74
N PHE A 313 3.61 12.05 23.82
CA PHE A 313 3.96 10.88 22.99
C PHE A 313 4.73 9.88 23.84
N ARG A 314 4.03 8.89 24.39
CA ARG A 314 4.56 7.76 25.18
C ARG A 314 4.67 6.48 24.35
N THR A 315 4.22 6.49 23.11
CA THR A 315 4.18 5.31 22.24
C THR A 315 4.74 5.62 20.86
N HIS A 316 5.30 4.59 20.23
CA HIS A 316 5.72 4.59 18.82
C HIS A 316 4.81 3.74 17.92
N GLN A 317 3.65 3.34 18.43
CA GLN A 317 2.71 2.50 17.73
C GLN A 317 2.12 3.19 16.49
N VAL A 318 1.53 2.39 15.64
CA VAL A 318 0.72 2.90 14.54
C VAL A 318 -0.63 3.37 15.09
N ILE A 319 -1.04 4.57 14.73
CA ILE A 319 -2.25 5.21 15.23
C ILE A 319 -3.13 5.61 14.06
N THR A 320 -4.42 5.28 14.15
CA THR A 320 -5.45 5.79 13.24
C THR A 320 -6.67 6.24 14.01
N ASP A 321 -7.49 7.12 13.44
CA ASP A 321 -8.75 7.50 14.06
C ASP A 321 -9.97 6.92 13.33
N THR A 322 -11.13 7.06 13.95
CA THR A 322 -12.41 6.49 13.49
C THR A 322 -13.14 7.31 12.45
N ARG A 323 -12.57 8.43 11.98
CA ARG A 323 -13.15 9.20 10.87
C ARG A 323 -13.26 8.39 9.60
N VAL A 324 -14.24 8.66 8.79
CA VAL A 324 -14.31 8.09 7.43
C VAL A 324 -13.15 8.61 6.60
N LEU A 325 -12.85 9.91 6.69
CA LEU A 325 -11.63 10.53 6.17
C LEU A 325 -10.49 10.40 7.19
N ARG A 326 -10.19 9.15 7.55
CA ARG A 326 -9.29 8.71 8.61
C ARG A 326 -7.99 9.51 8.64
N HIS A 327 -7.63 10.00 9.82
CA HIS A 327 -6.27 10.42 10.11
C HIS A 327 -5.45 9.22 10.55
N TYR A 328 -4.23 9.13 10.05
CA TYR A 328 -3.21 8.20 10.51
C TYR A 328 -1.97 8.98 10.89
N TYR A 329 -1.37 8.66 12.03
CA TYR A 329 -0.21 9.39 12.52
C TYR A 329 0.65 8.51 13.44
N ARG A 330 1.89 8.90 13.63
CA ARG A 330 2.80 8.32 14.61
C ARG A 330 4.06 9.16 14.79
N LEU A 331 4.76 8.95 15.91
CA LEU A 331 6.10 9.45 16.13
C LEU A 331 7.09 8.53 15.41
N LEU A 332 7.89 9.10 14.51
CA LEU A 332 8.94 8.40 13.77
C LEU A 332 10.19 8.20 14.64
N PRO A 333 11.10 7.24 14.30
CA PRO A 333 12.29 6.96 15.09
C PRO A 333 13.21 8.16 15.30
N ASP A 334 13.20 9.13 14.40
CA ASP A 334 13.97 10.38 14.46
C ASP A 334 13.21 11.54 15.12
N ASN A 335 12.20 11.22 15.93
CA ASN A 335 11.36 12.17 16.68
C ASN A 335 10.52 13.12 15.81
N ARG A 336 10.24 12.79 14.57
CA ARG A 336 9.32 13.56 13.71
C ARG A 336 7.91 13.06 13.88
N LEU A 337 6.93 13.95 13.85
CA LEU A 337 5.55 13.55 13.74
C LEU A 337 5.15 13.43 12.27
N GLN A 338 4.72 12.24 11.88
CA GLN A 338 4.01 12.02 10.62
C GLN A 338 2.52 12.04 10.86
N ILE A 339 1.78 12.77 10.00
CA ILE A 339 0.32 12.68 9.93
C ILE A 339 -0.14 12.69 8.48
N GLY A 340 -1.18 11.92 8.17
CA GLY A 340 -1.77 11.91 6.85
C GLY A 340 -3.27 11.62 6.88
N SER A 341 -3.93 11.96 5.78
CA SER A 341 -5.35 11.73 5.56
C SER A 341 -5.69 11.82 4.07
N ARG A 342 -6.94 11.54 3.74
CA ARG A 342 -7.51 11.84 2.44
C ARG A 342 -7.97 13.29 2.42
N SER A 343 -7.40 14.10 1.53
CA SER A 343 -7.79 15.52 1.43
C SER A 343 -8.01 15.95 -0.03
N ALA A 344 -7.03 15.77 -0.90
CA ALA A 344 -7.14 16.02 -2.32
C ALA A 344 -7.92 14.92 -3.06
N ILE A 345 -8.45 15.24 -4.26
CA ILE A 345 -9.25 14.31 -5.06
C ILE A 345 -8.61 14.02 -6.41
N THR A 346 -8.00 15.02 -7.04
CA THR A 346 -7.32 14.86 -8.34
C THR A 346 -5.83 15.16 -8.21
N GLY A 347 -5.03 14.67 -9.16
CA GLY A 347 -3.60 14.99 -9.21
C GLY A 347 -3.34 16.51 -9.27
N ARG A 348 -4.20 17.28 -9.95
CA ARG A 348 -4.09 18.75 -9.99
C ARG A 348 -4.43 19.43 -8.66
N ASP A 349 -5.26 18.79 -7.83
CA ASP A 349 -5.62 19.32 -6.53
C ASP A 349 -4.45 19.14 -5.54
N ALA A 350 -3.77 18.01 -5.61
CA ALA A 350 -2.82 17.55 -4.60
C ALA A 350 -1.71 18.55 -4.23
N PRO A 351 -1.07 19.28 -5.15
CA PRO A 351 -0.03 20.26 -4.83
C PRO A 351 -0.57 21.59 -4.30
N GLN A 352 -1.89 21.78 -4.18
CA GLN A 352 -2.44 23.04 -3.70
C GLN A 352 -2.29 23.16 -2.17
N GLN A 353 -1.75 24.28 -1.70
CA GLN A 353 -1.45 24.55 -0.30
C GLN A 353 -2.60 24.23 0.67
N LYS A 354 -3.84 24.52 0.29
CA LYS A 354 -5.02 24.25 1.13
C LYS A 354 -5.14 22.81 1.61
N TYR A 355 -4.60 21.81 0.87
CA TYR A 355 -4.66 20.40 1.27
C TYR A 355 -3.58 20.05 2.29
N GLU A 356 -2.44 20.72 2.24
CA GLU A 356 -1.44 20.69 3.31
C GLU A 356 -1.98 21.38 4.56
N ASP A 357 -2.57 22.57 4.41
CA ASP A 357 -3.18 23.34 5.51
C ASP A 357 -4.24 22.53 6.27
N VAL A 358 -5.03 21.71 5.57
CA VAL A 358 -5.98 20.77 6.22
C VAL A 358 -5.26 19.81 7.16
N LEU A 359 -4.12 19.23 6.74
CA LEU A 359 -3.35 18.31 7.59
C LEU A 359 -2.69 19.03 8.76
N VAL A 360 -2.14 20.23 8.54
CA VAL A 360 -1.56 21.06 9.60
C VAL A 360 -2.63 21.43 10.64
N ASN A 361 -3.81 21.86 10.21
CA ASN A 361 -4.90 22.20 11.11
C ASN A 361 -5.38 20.97 11.91
N ASN A 362 -5.46 19.80 11.28
CA ASN A 362 -5.82 18.56 11.96
C ASN A 362 -4.74 18.14 12.98
N MET A 363 -3.46 18.30 12.64
CA MET A 363 -2.34 18.07 13.56
C MET A 363 -2.43 19.00 14.77
N VAL A 364 -2.68 20.29 14.56
CA VAL A 364 -2.76 21.29 15.64
C VAL A 364 -3.99 21.06 16.53
N ARG A 365 -5.12 20.61 15.99
CA ARG A 365 -6.29 20.23 16.81
C ARG A 365 -5.97 19.07 17.75
N LYS A 366 -5.21 18.08 17.26
CA LYS A 366 -4.78 16.95 18.07
C LYS A 366 -3.68 17.32 19.06
N PHE A 367 -2.73 18.14 18.63
CA PHE A 367 -1.54 18.52 19.36
C PHE A 367 -1.33 20.04 19.31
N PRO A 368 -2.03 20.83 20.16
CA PRO A 368 -1.95 22.30 20.14
C PRO A 368 -0.54 22.85 20.37
N ALA A 369 0.31 22.10 21.09
CA ALA A 369 1.72 22.45 21.31
C ALA A 369 2.55 22.53 20.01
N LEU A 370 2.08 21.94 18.93
CA LEU A 370 2.76 21.93 17.62
C LEU A 370 2.28 23.06 16.68
N LYS A 371 1.55 24.05 17.21
CA LYS A 371 1.13 25.19 16.40
C LYS A 371 2.33 25.96 15.86
N GLY A 372 2.38 26.10 14.52
CA GLY A 372 3.47 26.82 13.84
C GLY A 372 4.75 26.00 13.65
N ILE A 373 4.74 24.70 13.94
CA ILE A 373 5.91 23.85 13.71
C ILE A 373 6.25 23.78 12.21
N PRO A 374 7.53 23.90 11.80
CA PRO A 374 7.94 23.71 10.43
C PRO A 374 7.72 22.28 9.95
N LEU A 375 7.35 22.15 8.66
CA LEU A 375 7.27 20.87 7.96
C LEU A 375 8.54 20.67 7.13
N ASP A 376 9.15 19.49 7.23
CA ASP A 376 10.28 19.12 6.38
C ASP A 376 9.83 18.37 5.13
N TYR A 377 8.69 17.69 5.20
CA TYR A 377 8.17 16.90 4.07
C TYR A 377 6.66 17.03 3.96
N SER A 378 6.20 17.09 2.69
CA SER A 378 4.79 17.05 2.31
C SER A 378 4.65 16.31 0.98
N TRP A 379 3.81 15.27 0.91
CA TRP A 379 3.63 14.48 -0.28
C TRP A 379 2.25 13.82 -0.36
N TRP A 380 2.00 13.17 -1.48
CA TRP A 380 0.78 12.39 -1.71
C TRP A 380 1.03 11.15 -2.57
N GLY A 381 0.10 10.20 -2.47
CA GLY A 381 0.13 8.96 -3.24
C GLY A 381 -1.25 8.43 -3.54
N TRP A 382 -1.35 7.65 -4.60
CA TRP A 382 -2.58 7.00 -5.01
C TRP A 382 -2.71 5.63 -4.35
N VAL A 383 -3.83 5.44 -3.66
CA VAL A 383 -4.23 4.19 -3.03
C VAL A 383 -5.22 3.49 -3.94
N ASP A 384 -5.05 2.19 -4.17
CA ASP A 384 -5.99 1.38 -4.92
C ASP A 384 -7.16 0.93 -4.04
N VAL A 385 -8.36 1.30 -4.43
CA VAL A 385 -9.57 0.87 -3.75
C VAL A 385 -10.43 0.08 -4.73
N SER A 386 -10.79 -1.14 -4.37
CA SER A 386 -11.82 -1.91 -5.07
C SER A 386 -13.21 -1.39 -4.69
N HIS A 387 -14.20 -1.61 -5.55
CA HIS A 387 -15.54 -1.09 -5.33
C HIS A 387 -16.25 -1.69 -4.11
N ASP A 388 -15.86 -2.88 -3.67
CA ASP A 388 -16.38 -3.55 -2.47
C ASP A 388 -15.45 -3.44 -1.25
N MET A 389 -14.36 -2.65 -1.36
CA MET A 389 -13.38 -2.37 -0.30
C MET A 389 -12.54 -3.57 0.15
N MET A 390 -12.49 -4.64 -0.65
CA MET A 390 -11.70 -5.85 -0.38
C MET A 390 -10.66 -6.07 -1.49
N PRO A 391 -9.44 -6.51 -1.17
CA PRO A 391 -8.45 -6.83 -2.19
C PRO A 391 -8.87 -8.06 -3.00
N ARG A 392 -8.21 -8.25 -4.15
CA ARG A 392 -8.30 -9.48 -4.94
C ARG A 392 -6.93 -9.95 -5.34
N ILE A 393 -6.66 -11.22 -5.07
CA ILE A 393 -5.51 -11.96 -5.55
C ILE A 393 -6.07 -13.12 -6.35
N HIS A 394 -6.14 -12.99 -7.67
CA HIS A 394 -7.00 -13.85 -8.46
C HIS A 394 -6.51 -14.04 -9.91
N GLN A 395 -6.88 -15.16 -10.51
CA GLN A 395 -6.81 -15.43 -11.94
C GLN A 395 -8.19 -15.14 -12.55
N PRO A 396 -8.39 -14.00 -13.24
CA PRO A 396 -9.72 -13.59 -13.66
C PRO A 396 -10.31 -14.43 -14.80
N ASP A 397 -9.46 -15.07 -15.58
CA ASP A 397 -9.85 -16.01 -16.63
C ASP A 397 -8.98 -17.28 -16.55
N PRO A 398 -9.56 -18.44 -16.20
CA PRO A 398 -8.81 -19.68 -16.11
C PRO A 398 -8.18 -20.16 -17.43
N SER A 399 -8.63 -19.65 -18.57
CA SER A 399 -8.03 -19.95 -19.87
C SER A 399 -6.76 -19.13 -20.17
N GLU A 400 -6.49 -18.09 -19.37
CA GLU A 400 -5.35 -17.20 -19.53
C GLU A 400 -4.43 -17.30 -18.31
N THR A 401 -3.12 -17.30 -18.52
CA THR A 401 -2.10 -17.28 -17.45
C THR A 401 -1.83 -15.85 -16.98
N ILE A 402 -2.92 -15.12 -16.68
CA ILE A 402 -2.89 -13.73 -16.18
C ILE A 402 -3.44 -13.70 -14.76
N PHE A 403 -2.68 -13.15 -13.84
CA PHE A 403 -3.00 -13.08 -12.42
C PHE A 403 -2.85 -11.64 -11.93
N TYR A 404 -3.55 -11.27 -10.87
CA TYR A 404 -3.35 -9.96 -10.25
C TYR A 404 -3.48 -9.99 -8.73
N ALA A 405 -2.85 -9.00 -8.07
CA ALA A 405 -3.03 -8.69 -6.66
C ALA A 405 -3.22 -7.17 -6.51
N LEU A 406 -4.47 -6.73 -6.30
CA LEU A 406 -4.89 -5.34 -6.38
C LEU A 406 -6.04 -5.04 -5.40
N GLY A 407 -6.29 -3.75 -5.10
CA GLY A 407 -7.49 -3.30 -4.40
C GLY A 407 -7.40 -3.23 -2.89
N TYR A 408 -6.23 -2.96 -2.31
CA TYR A 408 -5.96 -3.02 -0.86
C TYR A 408 -6.72 -2.01 0.01
N GLY A 409 -7.30 -0.98 -0.57
CA GLY A 409 -8.13 -0.01 0.17
C GLY A 409 -7.40 0.84 1.20
N GLY A 410 -6.06 0.85 1.19
CA GLY A 410 -5.23 1.59 2.13
C GLY A 410 -4.59 0.74 3.25
N ASN A 411 -4.91 -0.54 3.36
CA ASN A 411 -4.29 -1.48 4.31
C ASN A 411 -3.32 -2.44 3.59
N GLY A 412 -2.46 -1.89 2.72
CA GLY A 412 -1.54 -2.67 1.88
C GLY A 412 -0.13 -2.84 2.44
N VAL A 413 0.30 -2.14 3.48
CA VAL A 413 1.70 -2.21 3.95
C VAL A 413 2.06 -3.62 4.40
N MET A 414 1.28 -4.21 5.28
CA MET A 414 1.43 -5.60 5.71
C MET A 414 0.91 -6.56 4.64
N TYR A 415 -0.35 -6.35 4.22
CA TYR A 415 -1.04 -7.35 3.41
C TYR A 415 -0.45 -7.54 2.00
N SER A 416 0.31 -6.58 1.47
CA SER A 416 1.03 -6.74 0.20
C SER A 416 2.08 -7.85 0.24
N ALA A 417 2.65 -8.16 1.41
CA ALA A 417 3.57 -9.28 1.59
C ALA A 417 2.84 -10.62 1.41
N GLN A 418 1.73 -10.80 2.11
CA GLN A 418 0.88 -11.99 1.98
C GLN A 418 0.26 -12.11 0.57
N ALA A 419 -0.22 -11.00 0.03
CA ALA A 419 -0.75 -10.97 -1.33
C ALA A 419 0.29 -11.35 -2.38
N GLY A 420 1.54 -10.94 -2.19
CA GLY A 420 2.66 -11.37 -3.04
C GLY A 420 2.91 -12.88 -2.94
N ARG A 421 2.84 -13.44 -1.74
CA ARG A 421 2.93 -14.90 -1.53
C ARG A 421 1.78 -15.64 -2.19
N ARG A 422 0.53 -15.17 -2.00
CA ARG A 422 -0.66 -15.76 -2.64
C ARG A 422 -0.61 -15.63 -4.17
N LEU A 423 -0.13 -14.51 -4.69
CA LEU A 423 0.05 -14.32 -6.13
C LEU A 423 1.12 -15.27 -6.69
N ALA A 424 2.21 -15.51 -5.95
CA ALA A 424 3.21 -16.50 -6.31
C ALA A 424 2.63 -17.93 -6.35
N GLN A 425 1.77 -18.30 -5.39
CA GLN A 425 1.05 -19.58 -5.37
C GLN A 425 0.17 -19.75 -6.62
N TRP A 426 -0.59 -18.70 -7.00
CA TRP A 426 -1.39 -18.71 -8.22
C TRP A 426 -0.54 -18.92 -9.48
N ILE A 427 0.53 -18.15 -9.63
CA ILE A 427 1.42 -18.20 -10.80
C ILE A 427 2.12 -19.55 -10.91
N ALA A 428 2.52 -20.15 -9.77
CA ALA A 428 3.16 -21.45 -9.73
C ALA A 428 2.20 -22.64 -9.96
N GLY A 429 0.89 -22.38 -10.04
CA GLY A 429 -0.11 -23.45 -10.17
C GLY A 429 -0.27 -24.28 -8.90
N ASP A 430 0.05 -23.73 -7.73
CA ASP A 430 -0.13 -24.38 -6.44
C ASP A 430 -1.63 -24.44 -6.10
N GLY A 431 -2.22 -25.65 -6.14
CA GLY A 431 -3.66 -25.86 -5.92
C GLY A 431 -4.17 -25.58 -4.49
N ARG A 432 -3.32 -25.08 -3.57
CA ARG A 432 -3.67 -24.76 -2.18
C ARG A 432 -4.35 -23.41 -2.00
N GLN A 433 -5.20 -23.02 -2.94
CA GLN A 433 -5.92 -21.74 -2.82
C GLN A 433 -7.07 -21.87 -1.81
N LEU A 434 -7.20 -20.85 -0.97
CA LEU A 434 -8.29 -20.76 -0.01
C LEU A 434 -9.60 -20.38 -0.71
N ASP A 435 -10.69 -21.03 -0.30
CA ASP A 435 -12.04 -20.63 -0.74
C ASP A 435 -12.48 -19.38 0.02
N LEU A 436 -11.96 -18.22 -0.41
CA LEU A 436 -12.25 -16.91 0.13
C LEU A 436 -12.60 -15.93 -0.99
N PRO A 437 -13.54 -14.99 -0.77
CA PRO A 437 -13.95 -14.01 -1.79
C PRO A 437 -12.79 -13.22 -2.40
N ILE A 438 -11.71 -13.02 -1.65
CA ILE A 438 -10.51 -12.32 -2.12
C ILE A 438 -9.68 -13.13 -3.11
N PHE A 439 -9.90 -14.47 -3.20
CA PHE A 439 -9.21 -15.38 -4.12
C PHE A 439 -10.12 -15.93 -5.20
N THR A 440 -11.42 -16.07 -4.92
CA THR A 440 -12.38 -16.77 -5.80
C THR A 440 -13.24 -15.85 -6.65
N SER A 441 -13.14 -14.53 -6.47
CA SER A 441 -13.92 -13.58 -7.25
C SER A 441 -13.05 -12.51 -7.93
N LYS A 442 -13.50 -12.07 -9.12
CA LYS A 442 -12.88 -10.95 -9.85
C LYS A 442 -13.02 -9.66 -9.05
N LEU A 443 -12.14 -8.69 -9.33
CA LEU A 443 -12.38 -7.30 -8.92
C LEU A 443 -13.79 -6.90 -9.38
N PRO A 444 -14.68 -6.46 -8.48
CA PRO A 444 -16.05 -6.16 -8.85
C PRO A 444 -16.10 -5.03 -9.87
N PHE A 445 -17.06 -5.11 -10.77
CA PHE A 445 -17.54 -3.91 -11.42
C PHE A 445 -18.34 -3.09 -10.39
N PRO A 446 -18.33 -1.78 -10.54
CA PRO A 446 -19.38 -0.99 -10.00
C PRO A 446 -20.73 -1.63 -10.42
N ASN A 447 -21.74 -1.76 -9.52
CA ASN A 447 -23.05 -2.39 -9.80
C ASN A 447 -23.87 -1.59 -10.84
N ILE A 448 -25.19 -1.87 -11.12
CA ILE A 448 -25.93 -1.22 -12.21
C ILE A 448 -26.00 0.32 -12.10
N ARG A 449 -26.04 0.86 -10.91
CA ARG A 449 -25.78 2.30 -10.68
C ARG A 449 -24.38 2.67 -11.16
N GLU A 450 -23.48 1.82 -11.02
CA GLU A 450 -22.09 1.83 -11.32
C GLU A 450 -21.78 1.52 -12.78
N MET A 451 -22.58 0.72 -13.51
CA MET A 451 -22.46 0.52 -14.97
C MET A 451 -22.84 1.78 -15.75
N VAL A 452 -23.82 2.52 -15.27
CA VAL A 452 -24.12 3.87 -15.77
C VAL A 452 -22.93 4.79 -15.49
N GLU A 453 -22.22 4.59 -14.39
CA GLU A 453 -21.03 5.35 -13.99
C GLU A 453 -19.76 4.90 -14.72
N SER A 454 -19.68 3.68 -15.28
CA SER A 454 -18.41 3.07 -15.68
C SER A 454 -17.83 3.53 -17.01
N GLN A 455 -18.65 3.96 -17.99
CA GLN A 455 -18.12 4.43 -19.28
C GLN A 455 -18.58 5.84 -19.65
N ALA A 456 -19.84 6.19 -19.41
CA ALA A 456 -20.38 7.52 -19.69
C ALA A 456 -20.08 8.51 -18.55
N PHE A 457 -19.89 8.02 -17.32
CA PHE A 457 -19.76 8.82 -16.10
C PHE A 457 -18.36 8.82 -15.48
N ALA A 458 -17.34 8.19 -16.10
CA ALA A 458 -15.97 8.29 -15.63
C ALA A 458 -15.51 9.74 -15.30
N PRO A 459 -15.89 10.77 -16.09
CA PRO A 459 -15.66 12.17 -15.73
C PRO A 459 -16.37 12.60 -14.45
N PHE A 460 -17.52 12.01 -14.13
CA PHE A 460 -18.32 12.36 -12.96
C PHE A 460 -17.90 11.64 -11.68
N ARG A 461 -17.04 10.61 -11.75
CA ARG A 461 -16.48 9.93 -10.55
C ARG A 461 -15.86 10.94 -9.58
N ARG A 462 -15.09 11.88 -10.08
CA ARG A 462 -14.45 12.92 -9.26
C ARG A 462 -15.46 13.91 -8.68
N PHE A 463 -16.54 14.18 -9.39
CA PHE A 463 -17.64 15.01 -8.87
C PHE A 463 -18.37 14.28 -7.75
N GLY A 464 -18.77 13.03 -7.96
CA GLY A 464 -19.37 12.19 -6.93
C GLY A 464 -18.46 12.03 -5.70
N GLN A 465 -17.15 11.84 -5.91
CA GLN A 465 -16.17 11.78 -4.82
C GLN A 465 -16.10 13.09 -4.02
N ARG A 466 -16.18 14.27 -4.68
CA ARG A 466 -16.22 15.57 -4.00
C ARG A 466 -17.46 15.73 -3.12
N PHE A 467 -18.62 15.33 -3.63
CA PHE A 467 -19.86 15.33 -2.86
C PHE A 467 -19.78 14.38 -1.66
N LEU A 468 -19.28 13.17 -1.88
CA LEU A 468 -19.11 12.16 -0.85
C LEU A 468 -18.13 12.60 0.25
N TYR A 469 -17.02 13.27 -0.11
CA TYR A 469 -16.06 13.78 0.87
C TYR A 469 -16.65 14.92 1.72
N ARG A 470 -17.49 15.80 1.14
CA ARG A 470 -18.24 16.80 1.91
C ARG A 470 -19.22 16.14 2.87
N TRP A 471 -19.93 15.10 2.43
CA TRP A 471 -20.82 14.33 3.29
C TRP A 471 -20.07 13.63 4.42
N TYR A 472 -18.92 13.01 4.12
CA TYR A 472 -18.07 12.38 5.14
C TYR A 472 -17.55 13.41 6.14
N TYR A 473 -17.12 14.56 5.69
CA TYR A 473 -16.72 15.65 6.58
C TYR A 473 -17.86 16.08 7.51
N LEU A 474 -19.08 16.27 6.99
CA LEU A 474 -20.24 16.58 7.83
C LEU A 474 -20.51 15.47 8.85
N LYS A 475 -20.44 14.21 8.43
CA LYS A 475 -20.63 13.06 9.34
C LYS A 475 -19.55 12.97 10.40
N ASP A 476 -18.30 13.22 10.05
CA ASP A 476 -17.15 13.08 10.95
C ASP A 476 -17.04 14.28 11.92
N GLU A 477 -17.34 15.51 11.46
CA GLU A 477 -17.02 16.72 12.21
C GLU A 477 -18.26 17.46 12.75
N VAL A 478 -19.46 17.24 12.23
CA VAL A 478 -20.67 17.98 12.61
C VAL A 478 -21.74 17.07 13.20
N LEU A 479 -22.13 16.02 12.49
CA LEU A 479 -23.18 15.05 12.90
C LEU A 479 -22.64 14.02 13.90
#